data_d64f1421d68097618aacdcaac0de97c0
#
_entry.id   d64f1421d68097618aacdcaac0de97c0
#
_cell.length_a   1.000
_cell.length_b   1.000
_cell.length_c   1.000
_cell.angle_alpha   90.00
_cell.angle_beta   90.00
_cell.angle_gamma   90.00
#
_symmetry.space_group_name_H-M   'P 1'
#
loop_
_entity.id
_entity.type
_entity.pdbx_description
1 polymer ?
#
loop_
_entity_poly.entity_id
_entity_poly.type
_entity_poly.pdbx_seq_one_letter_code
_entity_poly.pdbx_strand_id
1 'polypeptide(L)'
;MKQIVLLGLLVSSFIGCTKYNAVDTGLAQKKFPGNMYEYLHSDSYNWDSLLMFIDYLGLEEYFTGKKAGYEEITFFGPTNHSIRRKIYDKFTWSPTWQKVYVYHSVKEFIEGEGEEYCRQLILSHIVKGKYEVKDIPRGTDDEKESGLIFTSASGTKFRVYSFQEPYEKTPKAGPVVLYVRGGKSVEFGAKVNNIQIDGISFIEHLSF
;
A
#
# COMPACT_ATOMS: atom_id res chain seq x y z
N MET A 1 -23.80 -46.10 36.89
CA MET A 1 -23.10 -44.87 37.24
C MET A 1 -21.75 -44.70 36.52
N LYS A 2 -20.90 -45.72 36.39
CA LYS A 2 -19.58 -45.60 35.69
C LYS A 2 -19.70 -45.23 34.19
N GLN A 3 -20.73 -45.68 33.49
CA GLN A 3 -20.92 -45.35 32.05
C GLN A 3 -21.37 -43.91 31.81
N ILE A 4 -22.11 -43.31 32.74
CA ILE A 4 -22.57 -41.90 32.64
C ILE A 4 -21.39 -40.93 32.85
N VAL A 5 -20.48 -41.29 33.75
CA VAL A 5 -19.28 -40.50 34.02
C VAL A 5 -18.31 -40.51 32.81
N LEU A 6 -18.22 -41.68 32.14
CA LEU A 6 -17.38 -41.80 30.94
C LEU A 6 -17.94 -40.99 29.75
N LEU A 7 -19.26 -40.95 29.59
CA LEU A 7 -19.93 -40.17 28.56
C LEU A 7 -19.78 -38.65 28.81
N GLY A 8 -19.85 -38.21 30.06
CA GLY A 8 -19.63 -36.83 30.46
C GLY A 8 -18.18 -36.35 30.20
N LEU A 9 -17.19 -37.23 30.39
CA LEU A 9 -15.80 -36.93 30.10
C LEU A 9 -15.50 -36.83 28.57
N LEU A 10 -16.21 -37.63 27.76
CA LEU A 10 -16.05 -37.56 26.30
C LEU A 10 -16.67 -36.30 25.69
N VAL A 11 -17.75 -35.79 26.25
CA VAL A 11 -18.42 -34.57 25.76
C VAL A 11 -17.62 -33.28 26.12
N SER A 12 -16.92 -33.28 27.25
CA SER A 12 -16.10 -32.15 27.67
C SER A 12 -14.82 -31.95 26.83
N SER A 13 -14.38 -32.97 26.09
CA SER A 13 -13.20 -32.89 25.23
C SER A 13 -13.46 -32.20 23.89
N PHE A 14 -14.71 -31.92 23.52
CA PHE A 14 -15.05 -31.22 22.27
C PHE A 14 -15.32 -29.72 22.44
N ILE A 15 -15.22 -29.17 23.64
CA ILE A 15 -15.35 -27.74 23.89
C ILE A 15 -13.95 -27.06 23.89
N GLY A 16 -13.06 -27.53 23.07
CA GLY A 16 -11.87 -26.83 22.69
C GLY A 16 -12.24 -25.74 21.68
N CYS A 17 -12.80 -24.63 22.16
CA CYS A 17 -12.92 -23.44 21.36
C CYS A 17 -11.54 -23.01 20.90
N THR A 18 -11.21 -23.29 19.65
CA THR A 18 -10.23 -22.53 18.89
C THR A 18 -10.80 -21.13 18.63
N LYS A 19 -11.08 -20.36 19.69
CA LYS A 19 -11.05 -18.92 19.56
C LYS A 19 -9.59 -18.61 19.27
N TYR A 20 -9.31 -18.23 18.05
CA TYR A 20 -8.13 -17.42 17.78
C TYR A 20 -8.22 -16.25 18.75
N ASN A 21 -7.44 -16.28 19.80
CA ASN A 21 -7.18 -15.11 20.60
C ASN A 21 -6.37 -14.17 19.69
N ALA A 22 -7.08 -13.40 18.86
CA ALA A 22 -6.51 -12.18 18.34
C ALA A 22 -6.28 -11.31 19.57
N VAL A 23 -5.07 -11.37 20.11
CA VAL A 23 -4.64 -10.44 21.13
C VAL A 23 -4.59 -9.11 20.41
N ASP A 24 -5.60 -8.28 20.64
CA ASP A 24 -5.55 -6.89 20.24
C ASP A 24 -4.45 -6.24 21.09
N THR A 25 -3.26 -6.17 20.51
CA THR A 25 -2.11 -5.55 21.17
C THR A 25 -2.23 -4.03 21.24
N GLY A 26 -3.35 -3.45 20.74
CA GLY A 26 -3.54 -2.00 20.66
C GLY A 26 -2.61 -1.30 19.65
N LEU A 27 -1.72 -2.05 18.99
CA LEU A 27 -0.73 -1.52 18.05
C LEU A 27 -1.25 -1.43 16.61
N ALA A 28 -2.30 -2.18 16.27
CA ALA A 28 -2.92 -2.15 14.95
C ALA A 28 -4.21 -1.33 14.99
N GLN A 29 -4.10 -0.03 14.89
CA GLN A 29 -5.27 0.84 14.74
C GLN A 29 -5.78 0.74 13.29
N LYS A 30 -7.00 0.26 13.11
CA LYS A 30 -7.67 0.21 11.80
C LYS A 30 -8.12 1.59 11.31
N LYS A 31 -8.17 2.58 12.18
CA LYS A 31 -8.53 3.96 11.90
C LYS A 31 -7.52 4.90 12.51
N PHE A 32 -7.07 5.83 11.72
CA PHE A 32 -6.30 6.96 12.21
C PHE A 32 -7.27 8.13 12.49
N PRO A 33 -7.17 8.82 13.64
CA PRO A 33 -8.10 9.90 14.01
C PRO A 33 -7.72 11.24 13.36
N GLY A 34 -7.55 11.27 12.04
CA GLY A 34 -7.13 12.44 11.30
C GLY A 34 -7.15 12.20 9.80
N ASN A 35 -6.68 13.18 9.04
CA ASN A 35 -6.55 13.06 7.59
C ASN A 35 -5.25 12.35 7.17
N MET A 36 -5.11 12.07 5.87
CA MET A 36 -3.94 11.37 5.33
C MET A 36 -2.64 12.16 5.55
N TYR A 37 -2.67 13.48 5.42
CA TYR A 37 -1.49 14.31 5.61
C TYR A 37 -0.97 14.22 7.05
N GLU A 38 -1.87 14.26 8.03
CA GLU A 38 -1.53 14.07 9.45
C GLU A 38 -1.01 12.65 9.73
N TYR A 39 -1.58 11.64 9.06
CA TYR A 39 -1.09 10.28 9.14
C TYR A 39 0.35 10.16 8.63
N LEU A 40 0.65 10.72 7.47
CA LEU A 40 2.00 10.70 6.91
C LEU A 40 3.00 11.39 7.84
N HIS A 41 2.62 12.50 8.47
CA HIS A 41 3.46 13.18 9.47
C HIS A 41 3.67 12.37 10.76
N SER A 42 2.77 11.46 11.10
CA SER A 42 2.88 10.65 12.31
C SER A 42 3.96 9.56 12.24
N ASP A 43 4.45 9.24 11.04
CA ASP A 43 5.46 8.20 10.82
C ASP A 43 6.51 8.66 9.79
N SER A 44 7.43 9.49 10.24
CA SER A 44 8.52 10.03 9.43
C SER A 44 9.46 8.95 8.87
N TYR A 45 9.59 7.82 9.58
CA TYR A 45 10.43 6.71 9.14
C TYR A 45 9.98 6.16 7.78
N ASN A 46 8.67 6.09 7.55
CA ASN A 46 8.11 5.58 6.31
C ASN A 46 7.79 6.66 5.27
N TRP A 47 7.48 7.91 5.68
CA TRP A 47 6.81 8.88 4.81
C TRP A 47 7.52 10.23 4.62
N ASP A 48 8.64 10.47 5.27
CA ASP A 48 9.34 11.76 5.25
C ASP A 48 9.68 12.24 3.82
N SER A 49 10.20 11.32 2.99
CA SER A 49 10.52 11.64 1.59
C SER A 49 9.27 11.94 0.75
N LEU A 50 8.16 11.25 1.03
CA LEU A 50 6.88 11.51 0.37
C LEU A 50 6.31 12.88 0.76
N LEU A 51 6.37 13.22 2.05
CA LEU A 51 5.98 14.54 2.54
C LEU A 51 6.77 15.65 1.87
N MET A 52 8.09 15.48 1.68
CA MET A 52 8.91 16.44 0.94
C MET A 52 8.40 16.65 -0.49
N PHE A 53 7.93 15.62 -1.20
CA PHE A 53 7.30 15.78 -2.52
C PHE A 53 5.97 16.53 -2.41
N ILE A 54 5.10 16.14 -1.46
CA ILE A 54 3.78 16.74 -1.27
C ILE A 54 3.90 18.23 -1.00
N ASP A 55 4.76 18.60 -0.06
CA ASP A 55 4.97 20.00 0.36
C ASP A 55 5.62 20.84 -0.74
N TYR A 56 6.70 20.34 -1.33
CA TYR A 56 7.42 21.06 -2.39
C TYR A 56 6.54 21.32 -3.62
N LEU A 57 5.67 20.37 -3.95
CA LEU A 57 4.81 20.45 -5.13
C LEU A 57 3.43 21.07 -4.83
N GLY A 58 3.11 21.41 -3.57
CA GLY A 58 1.82 21.98 -3.17
C GLY A 58 0.66 21.03 -3.43
N LEU A 59 0.78 19.78 -2.98
CA LEU A 59 -0.23 18.73 -3.19
C LEU A 59 -1.05 18.40 -1.94
N GLU A 60 -0.92 19.15 -0.85
CA GLU A 60 -1.53 18.88 0.47
C GLU A 60 -3.06 18.77 0.40
N GLU A 61 -3.70 19.51 -0.52
CA GLU A 61 -5.16 19.49 -0.68
C GLU A 61 -5.70 18.09 -0.99
N TYR A 62 -4.93 17.27 -1.74
CA TYR A 62 -5.32 15.88 -2.04
C TYR A 62 -5.33 15.00 -0.78
N PHE A 63 -4.42 15.25 0.15
CA PHE A 63 -4.22 14.43 1.34
C PHE A 63 -5.01 14.92 2.56
N THR A 64 -5.54 16.12 2.48
CA THR A 64 -6.43 16.70 3.50
C THR A 64 -7.91 16.62 3.16
N GLY A 65 -8.27 16.03 1.99
CA GLY A 65 -9.64 15.97 1.49
C GLY A 65 -10.24 17.30 1.04
N LYS A 66 -9.39 18.33 0.84
CA LYS A 66 -9.83 19.68 0.43
C LYS A 66 -9.84 19.88 -1.08
N LYS A 67 -9.24 18.97 -1.83
CA LYS A 67 -9.18 19.04 -3.30
C LYS A 67 -10.54 18.72 -3.89
N ALA A 68 -11.14 19.69 -4.61
CA ALA A 68 -12.43 19.51 -5.26
C ALA A 68 -12.42 18.30 -6.22
N GLY A 69 -13.39 17.40 -6.03
CA GLY A 69 -13.50 16.16 -6.78
C GLY A 69 -12.59 15.01 -6.31
N TYR A 70 -11.80 15.23 -5.26
CA TYR A 70 -10.92 14.25 -4.60
C TYR A 70 -11.09 14.31 -3.07
N GLU A 71 -12.29 14.56 -2.60
CA GLU A 71 -12.64 14.56 -1.18
C GLU A 71 -12.46 13.18 -0.54
N GLU A 72 -12.60 12.14 -1.36
CA GLU A 72 -12.30 10.77 -1.03
C GLU A 72 -11.29 10.21 -2.04
N ILE A 73 -10.20 9.66 -1.56
CA ILE A 73 -9.16 9.07 -2.40
C ILE A 73 -8.72 7.70 -1.88
N THR A 74 -8.19 6.90 -2.80
CA THR A 74 -7.33 5.77 -2.48
C THR A 74 -5.92 6.11 -2.94
N PHE A 75 -4.97 6.04 -2.03
CA PHE A 75 -3.58 6.38 -2.30
C PHE A 75 -2.69 5.16 -2.22
N PHE A 76 -1.96 4.88 -3.29
CA PHE A 76 -0.96 3.83 -3.37
C PHE A 76 0.41 4.43 -3.00
N GLY A 77 0.61 4.71 -1.71
CA GLY A 77 1.71 5.54 -1.23
C GLY A 77 3.08 4.87 -1.33
N PRO A 78 4.04 5.50 -2.04
CA PRO A 78 5.42 5.04 -2.03
C PRO A 78 6.10 5.40 -0.72
N THR A 79 6.71 4.42 -0.08
CA THR A 79 7.49 4.62 1.15
C THR A 79 8.83 5.32 0.87
N ASN A 80 9.48 5.79 1.92
CA ASN A 80 10.85 6.34 1.85
C ASN A 80 11.82 5.40 1.13
N HIS A 81 11.64 4.08 1.33
CA HIS A 81 12.48 3.09 0.66
C HIS A 81 12.25 3.08 -0.85
N SER A 82 10.99 3.12 -1.29
CA SER A 82 10.63 3.17 -2.72
C SER A 82 11.13 4.45 -3.38
N ILE A 83 10.94 5.59 -2.72
CA ILE A 83 11.41 6.90 -3.22
C ILE A 83 12.93 6.91 -3.34
N ARG A 84 13.65 6.40 -2.32
CA ARG A 84 15.11 6.30 -2.36
C ARG A 84 15.58 5.44 -3.53
N ARG A 85 14.94 4.32 -3.78
CA ARG A 85 15.27 3.47 -4.93
C ARG A 85 15.09 4.23 -6.24
N LYS A 86 13.99 4.96 -6.40
CA LYS A 86 13.74 5.79 -7.59
C LYS A 86 14.82 6.85 -7.81
N ILE A 87 15.21 7.57 -6.75
CA ILE A 87 16.26 8.60 -6.80
C ILE A 87 17.61 7.97 -7.22
N TYR A 88 17.94 6.81 -6.66
CA TYR A 88 19.22 6.11 -6.91
C TYR A 88 19.22 5.24 -8.18
N ASP A 89 18.10 5.11 -8.88
CA ASP A 89 18.07 4.48 -10.20
C ASP A 89 18.84 5.31 -11.26
N LYS A 90 19.01 6.62 -11.03
CA LYS A 90 19.84 7.47 -11.88
C LYS A 90 21.27 7.54 -11.36
N PHE A 91 22.15 6.88 -12.07
CA PHE A 91 23.58 6.89 -11.77
C PHE A 91 24.41 6.81 -13.05
N THR A 92 25.68 7.20 -12.93
CA THR A 92 26.72 7.00 -13.94
C THR A 92 27.81 6.06 -13.40
N TRP A 93 28.63 5.54 -14.28
CA TRP A 93 29.79 4.76 -13.85
C TRP A 93 31.03 5.66 -13.82
N SER A 94 31.76 5.62 -12.71
CA SER A 94 33.09 6.23 -12.62
C SER A 94 34.10 5.45 -13.45
N PRO A 95 35.28 6.04 -13.74
CA PRO A 95 36.39 5.31 -14.40
C PRO A 95 36.83 4.05 -13.63
N THR A 96 36.55 3.97 -12.32
CA THR A 96 36.85 2.83 -11.45
C THR A 96 35.66 1.89 -11.26
N TRP A 97 34.67 1.95 -12.16
CA TRP A 97 33.46 1.11 -12.14
C TRP A 97 32.62 1.20 -10.85
N GLN A 98 32.64 2.35 -10.21
CA GLN A 98 31.76 2.63 -9.06
C GLN A 98 30.54 3.43 -9.52
N LYS A 99 29.40 3.15 -8.91
CA LYS A 99 28.17 3.94 -9.16
C LYS A 99 28.32 5.33 -8.58
N VAL A 100 28.09 6.34 -9.41
CA VAL A 100 28.01 7.74 -9.02
C VAL A 100 26.55 8.17 -9.23
N TYR A 101 25.83 8.37 -8.13
CA TYR A 101 24.43 8.76 -8.19
C TYR A 101 24.29 10.22 -8.65
N VAL A 102 23.27 10.46 -9.48
CA VAL A 102 22.99 11.80 -10.04
C VAL A 102 22.33 12.68 -8.99
N TYR A 103 21.46 12.10 -8.17
CA TYR A 103 20.73 12.80 -7.14
C TYR A 103 21.00 12.19 -5.77
N HIS A 104 21.06 13.03 -4.74
CA HIS A 104 21.31 12.61 -3.36
C HIS A 104 20.17 12.99 -2.42
N SER A 105 19.17 13.72 -2.90
CA SER A 105 18.02 14.16 -2.12
C SER A 105 16.76 14.24 -2.98
N VAL A 106 15.59 14.28 -2.33
CA VAL A 106 14.29 14.51 -2.97
C VAL A 106 14.29 15.86 -3.70
N LYS A 107 14.84 16.90 -3.07
CA LYS A 107 14.92 18.24 -3.65
C LYS A 107 15.72 18.23 -4.95
N GLU A 108 16.93 17.69 -4.93
CA GLU A 108 17.76 17.57 -6.13
C GLU A 108 17.07 16.78 -7.24
N PHE A 109 16.34 15.71 -6.87
CA PHE A 109 15.57 14.93 -7.83
C PHE A 109 14.46 15.76 -8.47
N ILE A 110 13.69 16.53 -7.68
CA ILE A 110 12.63 17.40 -8.21
C ILE A 110 13.20 18.48 -9.12
N GLU A 111 14.25 19.14 -8.69
CA GLU A 111 14.91 20.21 -9.47
C GLU A 111 15.54 19.68 -10.78
N GLY A 112 16.06 18.46 -10.75
CA GLY A 112 16.71 17.85 -11.91
C GLY A 112 15.76 17.18 -12.90
N GLU A 113 14.69 16.51 -12.44
CA GLU A 113 13.68 15.89 -13.31
C GLU A 113 12.57 16.86 -13.73
N GLY A 114 12.37 17.93 -12.97
CA GLY A 114 11.33 18.94 -13.16
C GLY A 114 10.09 18.71 -12.31
N GLU A 115 9.53 19.81 -11.80
CA GLU A 115 8.37 19.78 -10.90
C GLU A 115 7.15 19.11 -11.54
N GLU A 116 6.89 19.36 -12.82
CA GLU A 116 5.73 18.79 -13.50
C GLU A 116 5.84 17.25 -13.61
N TYR A 117 7.02 16.73 -13.95
CA TYR A 117 7.25 15.29 -13.95
C TYR A 117 6.99 14.69 -12.57
N CYS A 118 7.56 15.31 -11.54
CA CYS A 118 7.41 14.84 -10.16
C CYS A 118 5.96 14.95 -9.68
N ARG A 119 5.23 16.01 -10.07
CA ARG A 119 3.80 16.18 -9.80
C ARG A 119 2.99 15.05 -10.42
N GLN A 120 3.21 14.76 -11.71
CA GLN A 120 2.53 13.67 -12.40
C GLN A 120 2.87 12.30 -11.78
N LEU A 121 4.10 12.13 -11.29
CA LEU A 121 4.53 10.93 -10.61
C LEU A 121 3.71 10.68 -9.33
N ILE A 122 3.57 11.69 -8.45
CA ILE A 122 2.75 11.56 -7.23
C ILE A 122 1.26 11.39 -7.58
N LEU A 123 0.74 12.18 -8.51
CA LEU A 123 -0.66 12.09 -8.95
C LEU A 123 -0.99 10.73 -9.57
N SER A 124 0.00 10.01 -10.13
CA SER A 124 -0.20 8.68 -10.65
C SER A 124 -0.57 7.63 -9.59
N HIS A 125 -0.32 7.94 -8.32
CA HIS A 125 -0.62 7.08 -7.17
C HIS A 125 -1.94 7.41 -6.48
N ILE A 126 -2.62 8.48 -6.89
CA ILE A 126 -3.89 8.94 -6.32
C ILE A 126 -5.05 8.49 -7.20
N VAL A 127 -5.99 7.77 -6.63
CA VAL A 127 -7.23 7.34 -7.28
C VAL A 127 -8.41 7.98 -6.59
N LYS A 128 -9.36 8.51 -7.36
CA LYS A 128 -10.61 9.05 -6.84
C LYS A 128 -11.47 7.95 -6.24
N GLY A 129 -12.03 8.20 -5.07
CA GLY A 129 -12.89 7.28 -4.35
C GLY A 129 -12.14 6.43 -3.33
N LYS A 130 -12.89 5.91 -2.38
CA LYS A 130 -12.40 5.11 -1.27
C LYS A 130 -12.57 3.62 -1.56
N TYR A 131 -11.47 2.91 -1.68
CA TYR A 131 -11.45 1.47 -1.88
C TYR A 131 -10.70 0.79 -0.74
N GLU A 132 -11.28 -0.27 -0.22
CA GLU A 132 -10.62 -1.16 0.73
C GLU A 132 -10.14 -2.43 0.02
N VAL A 133 -9.24 -3.19 0.65
CA VAL A 133 -8.75 -4.47 0.09
C VAL A 133 -9.89 -5.43 -0.25
N LYS A 134 -10.96 -5.42 0.57
CA LYS A 134 -12.14 -6.26 0.35
C LYS A 134 -12.90 -5.92 -0.93
N ASP A 135 -12.78 -4.67 -1.41
CA ASP A 135 -13.46 -4.17 -2.60
C ASP A 135 -12.68 -4.54 -3.88
N ILE A 136 -11.43 -4.98 -3.73
CA ILE A 136 -10.57 -5.38 -4.84
C ILE A 136 -10.81 -6.86 -5.15
N PRO A 137 -11.32 -7.19 -6.36
CA PRO A 137 -11.57 -8.58 -6.75
C PRO A 137 -10.30 -9.43 -6.70
N ARG A 138 -10.48 -10.70 -6.37
CA ARG A 138 -9.39 -11.67 -6.40
C ARG A 138 -9.04 -12.01 -7.84
N GLY A 139 -7.75 -12.01 -8.13
CA GLY A 139 -7.18 -12.55 -9.35
C GLY A 139 -6.69 -13.98 -9.14
N THR A 140 -6.55 -14.70 -10.25
CA THR A 140 -5.78 -15.93 -10.34
C THR A 140 -4.57 -15.67 -11.22
N ASP A 141 -3.52 -16.48 -11.09
CA ASP A 141 -2.31 -16.35 -11.92
C ASP A 141 -2.60 -16.40 -13.43
N ASP A 142 -3.68 -17.09 -13.81
CA ASP A 142 -4.11 -17.25 -15.19
C ASP A 142 -5.06 -16.14 -15.68
N GLU A 143 -5.66 -15.38 -14.78
CA GLU A 143 -6.64 -14.36 -15.11
C GLU A 143 -5.99 -12.98 -15.34
N LYS A 144 -5.40 -12.79 -16.51
CA LYS A 144 -4.82 -11.50 -16.93
C LYS A 144 -5.83 -10.34 -16.98
N GLU A 145 -7.12 -10.63 -16.81
CA GLU A 145 -8.22 -9.66 -16.90
C GLU A 145 -8.96 -9.41 -15.58
N SER A 146 -8.59 -10.12 -14.49
CA SER A 146 -9.23 -9.92 -13.18
C SER A 146 -8.80 -8.61 -12.53
N GLY A 147 -9.61 -8.11 -11.61
CA GLY A 147 -9.33 -6.90 -10.85
C GLY A 147 -10.08 -5.67 -11.33
N LEU A 148 -9.75 -4.53 -10.74
CA LEU A 148 -10.31 -3.22 -11.08
C LEU A 148 -9.31 -2.42 -11.91
N ILE A 149 -9.80 -1.71 -12.92
CA ILE A 149 -9.01 -0.73 -13.66
C ILE A 149 -9.25 0.63 -13.02
N PHE A 150 -8.21 1.20 -12.49
CA PHE A 150 -8.22 2.56 -11.95
C PHE A 150 -7.66 3.55 -12.96
N THR A 151 -8.19 4.77 -12.89
CA THR A 151 -7.59 5.94 -13.55
C THR A 151 -7.12 6.88 -12.44
N SER A 152 -5.82 7.13 -12.39
CA SER A 152 -5.23 8.01 -11.40
C SER A 152 -5.52 9.49 -11.68
N ALA A 153 -5.17 10.36 -10.73
CA ALA A 153 -5.28 11.81 -10.87
C ALA A 153 -4.38 12.37 -11.99
N SER A 154 -3.33 11.66 -12.38
CA SER A 154 -2.50 11.97 -13.57
C SER A 154 -3.12 11.48 -14.90
N GLY A 155 -4.26 10.77 -14.86
CA GLY A 155 -4.84 10.11 -16.04
C GLY A 155 -4.22 8.75 -16.39
N THR A 156 -3.20 8.30 -15.66
CA THR A 156 -2.59 6.99 -15.86
C THR A 156 -3.55 5.88 -15.48
N LYS A 157 -3.69 4.88 -16.34
CA LYS A 157 -4.52 3.71 -16.06
C LYS A 157 -3.66 2.55 -15.58
N PHE A 158 -4.13 1.87 -14.54
CA PHE A 158 -3.51 0.66 -14.01
C PHE A 158 -4.57 -0.30 -13.47
N ARG A 159 -4.23 -1.56 -13.41
CA ARG A 159 -5.11 -2.62 -12.91
C ARG A 159 -4.65 -3.07 -11.54
N VAL A 160 -5.59 -3.29 -10.63
CA VAL A 160 -5.32 -3.83 -9.29
C VAL A 160 -6.20 -5.05 -9.06
N TYR A 161 -5.61 -6.13 -8.59
CA TYR A 161 -6.31 -7.31 -8.13
C TYR A 161 -5.70 -7.82 -6.82
N SER A 162 -6.51 -8.47 -6.00
CA SER A 162 -6.02 -9.10 -4.77
C SER A 162 -5.66 -10.56 -5.02
N PHE A 163 -4.61 -11.00 -4.37
CA PHE A 163 -4.16 -12.39 -4.40
C PHE A 163 -3.90 -12.86 -2.97
N GLN A 164 -4.22 -14.10 -2.69
CA GLN A 164 -3.87 -14.70 -1.41
C GLN A 164 -2.79 -15.75 -1.64
N GLU A 165 -1.60 -15.46 -1.14
CA GLU A 165 -0.48 -16.37 -1.27
C GLU A 165 -0.75 -17.70 -0.57
N PRO A 166 -0.26 -18.84 -1.12
CA PRO A 166 -0.27 -20.08 -0.40
C PRO A 166 0.68 -20.00 0.79
N TYR A 167 0.27 -20.54 1.93
CA TYR A 167 1.17 -20.72 3.08
C TYR A 167 1.51 -22.20 3.21
N GLU A 168 2.79 -22.55 3.09
CA GLU A 168 3.28 -23.92 3.05
C GLU A 168 2.57 -24.78 1.98
N LYS A 169 1.86 -25.83 2.42
CA LYS A 169 1.08 -26.73 1.54
C LYS A 169 -0.41 -26.42 1.53
N THR A 170 -0.83 -25.34 2.21
CA THR A 170 -2.23 -24.98 2.34
C THR A 170 -2.58 -23.85 1.37
N PRO A 171 -3.32 -24.12 0.29
CA PRO A 171 -3.76 -23.09 -0.64
C PRO A 171 -4.63 -22.05 0.11
N LYS A 172 -4.44 -20.77 -0.21
CA LYS A 172 -5.24 -19.64 0.33
C LYS A 172 -5.15 -19.46 1.85
N ALA A 173 -4.04 -19.83 2.48
CA ALA A 173 -3.81 -19.65 3.92
C ALA A 173 -2.81 -18.51 4.21
N GLY A 174 -2.13 -17.98 3.21
CA GLY A 174 -1.17 -16.90 3.35
C GLY A 174 -1.81 -15.51 3.38
N PRO A 175 -0.99 -14.46 3.50
CA PRO A 175 -1.47 -13.08 3.51
C PRO A 175 -2.14 -12.71 2.18
N VAL A 176 -3.11 -11.80 2.27
CA VAL A 176 -3.68 -11.16 1.08
C VAL A 176 -2.78 -10.02 0.66
N VAL A 177 -2.32 -10.06 -0.58
CA VAL A 177 -1.49 -9.02 -1.19
C VAL A 177 -2.24 -8.39 -2.35
N LEU A 178 -1.92 -7.15 -2.69
CA LEU A 178 -2.41 -6.50 -3.90
C LEU A 178 -1.32 -6.49 -4.96
N TYR A 179 -1.72 -6.84 -6.17
CA TYR A 179 -0.90 -6.68 -7.37
C TYR A 179 -1.38 -5.46 -8.14
N VAL A 180 -0.44 -4.59 -8.47
CA VAL A 180 -0.68 -3.40 -9.29
C VAL A 180 0.03 -3.59 -10.62
N ARG A 181 -0.72 -3.57 -11.72
CA ARG A 181 -0.19 -3.66 -13.08
C ARG A 181 -0.33 -2.33 -13.80
N GLY A 182 0.77 -1.70 -14.11
CA GLY A 182 0.83 -0.58 -15.05
C GLY A 182 0.85 -1.06 -16.51
N GLY A 183 0.58 -0.17 -17.48
CA GLY A 183 0.25 -0.46 -18.88
C GLY A 183 1.22 -1.28 -19.73
N LYS A 184 2.41 -1.65 -19.28
CA LYS A 184 3.30 -2.62 -19.96
C LYS A 184 4.01 -3.49 -18.92
N SER A 185 3.32 -4.52 -18.43
CA SER A 185 3.87 -5.76 -17.85
C SER A 185 4.84 -5.69 -16.68
N VAL A 186 4.76 -4.70 -15.81
CA VAL A 186 5.51 -4.77 -14.55
C VAL A 186 4.52 -5.08 -13.43
N GLU A 187 4.59 -6.28 -12.90
CA GLU A 187 3.86 -6.66 -11.69
C GLU A 187 4.63 -6.15 -10.48
N PHE A 188 3.96 -5.33 -9.67
CA PHE A 188 4.48 -4.92 -8.39
C PHE A 188 3.66 -5.61 -7.30
N GLY A 189 4.30 -6.38 -6.44
CA GLY A 189 3.69 -6.82 -5.21
C GLY A 189 3.57 -5.62 -4.27
N ALA A 190 2.36 -5.19 -3.98
CA ALA A 190 2.12 -4.16 -2.98
C ALA A 190 1.74 -4.84 -1.65
N LYS A 191 2.46 -4.52 -0.59
CA LYS A 191 2.07 -4.89 0.76
C LYS A 191 0.93 -3.96 1.18
N VAL A 192 -0.19 -4.55 1.60
CA VAL A 192 -1.40 -3.79 1.89
C VAL A 192 -1.54 -3.57 3.38
N ASN A 193 -1.45 -2.32 3.79
CA ASN A 193 -1.97 -1.85 5.06
C ASN A 193 -3.24 -1.03 4.78
N ASN A 194 -4.40 -1.62 5.06
CA ASN A 194 -5.66 -0.93 4.86
C ASN A 194 -6.01 -0.08 6.08
N ILE A 195 -5.42 1.10 6.19
CA ILE A 195 -5.74 2.07 7.24
C ILE A 195 -6.84 2.99 6.72
N GLN A 196 -8.00 2.96 7.37
CA GLN A 196 -9.07 3.93 7.12
C GLN A 196 -8.77 5.24 7.83
N ILE A 197 -8.57 6.28 7.04
CA ILE A 197 -8.45 7.65 7.50
C ILE A 197 -9.64 8.41 6.88
N ASP A 198 -10.27 9.31 7.59
CA ASP A 198 -11.49 10.04 7.20
C ASP A 198 -11.70 10.22 5.69
N GLY A 199 -12.55 9.36 5.09
CA GLY A 199 -12.81 9.35 3.66
C GLY A 199 -11.66 8.84 2.76
N ILE A 200 -10.49 8.56 3.29
CA ILE A 200 -9.29 8.20 2.55
C ILE A 200 -8.87 6.78 2.89
N SER A 201 -8.71 5.94 1.88
CA SER A 201 -8.17 4.60 2.01
C SER A 201 -6.71 4.60 1.59
N PHE A 202 -5.85 4.06 2.44
CA PHE A 202 -4.43 4.01 2.20
C PHE A 202 -3.96 2.60 1.90
N ILE A 203 -3.15 2.46 0.87
CA ILE A 203 -2.50 1.21 0.48
C ILE A 203 -0.99 1.50 0.39
N GLU A 204 -0.21 0.81 1.20
CA GLU A 204 1.24 0.94 1.16
C GLU A 204 1.80 0.34 -0.13
N HIS A 205 2.67 1.06 -0.81
CA HIS A 205 3.27 0.66 -2.06
C HIS A 205 4.80 0.51 -1.89
N LEU A 206 5.34 -0.62 -2.31
CA LEU A 206 6.77 -0.94 -2.12
C LEU A 206 7.69 -0.48 -3.25
N SER A 207 7.16 -0.04 -4.39
CA SER A 207 7.95 0.40 -5.54
C SER A 207 7.31 1.59 -6.25
N PHE A 208 8.15 2.40 -6.84
CA PHE A 208 7.80 3.59 -7.60
C PHE A 208 7.74 3.27 -9.09
#